data_8a322dcf269a8aab8f25b60cb26ed1df
#
_entry.id   8a322dcf269a8aab8f25b60cb26ed1df
#
_cell.length_a   1.000
_cell.length_b   1.000
_cell.length_c   1.000
_cell.angle_alpha   90.00
_cell.angle_beta   90.00
_cell.angle_gamma   90.00
#
_symmetry.space_group_name_H-M   'P 1'
#
loop_
_entity.id
_entity.type
_entity.pdbx_description
1 polymer ?
#
loop_
_entity_poly.entity_id
_entity_poly.type
_entity_poly.pdbx_seq_one_letter_code
_entity_poly.pdbx_strand_id
1 'polypeptide(L)'
;MSVGLLIITHGDIGRSLLDTAVVVMGTCPLQTETLGIPMASDPDQQLERAQQYLQQLEQGDGVLILTDLYGSTPSNIASKLRNDKVAVITGLNLPMLIRVLNYPTLTLHELAEKATGGGREGIIPFMPDAPT
;
A
#
# COMPACT_ATOMS: atom_id res chain seq x y z
N MET A 1 -14.10 -9.54 -10.50
CA MET A 1 -13.17 -8.40 -10.49
C MET A 1 -12.71 -8.16 -9.08
N SER A 2 -11.62 -7.45 -8.92
CA SER A 2 -11.05 -7.24 -7.61
C SER A 2 -10.53 -5.80 -7.45
N VAL A 3 -10.25 -5.40 -6.21
CA VAL A 3 -9.67 -4.11 -5.88
C VAL A 3 -8.25 -4.03 -6.47
N GLY A 4 -7.91 -2.90 -7.08
CA GLY A 4 -6.55 -2.63 -7.52
C GLY A 4 -5.69 -2.17 -6.34
N LEU A 5 -4.39 -2.41 -6.41
CA LEU A 5 -3.44 -2.03 -5.37
C LEU A 5 -2.38 -1.11 -5.93
N LEU A 6 -2.24 0.09 -5.34
CA LEU A 6 -1.20 1.05 -5.72
C LEU A 6 -0.33 1.35 -4.51
N ILE A 7 0.97 1.15 -4.66
CA ILE A 7 1.94 1.35 -3.58
C ILE A 7 2.78 2.58 -3.92
N ILE A 8 2.65 3.64 -3.12
CA ILE A 8 3.36 4.91 -3.34
C ILE A 8 4.29 5.15 -2.15
N THR A 9 5.60 5.10 -2.38
CA THR A 9 6.58 5.23 -1.30
C THR A 9 7.74 6.12 -1.71
N HIS A 10 8.60 6.43 -0.74
CA HIS A 10 9.91 6.99 -1.04
C HIS A 10 10.73 5.96 -1.82
N GLY A 11 11.37 6.40 -2.91
CA GLY A 11 12.28 5.57 -3.69
C GLY A 11 11.74 4.17 -3.97
N ASP A 12 12.58 3.17 -3.77
CA ASP A 12 12.27 1.78 -4.11
C ASP A 12 11.68 0.96 -2.97
N ILE A 13 11.30 1.58 -1.86
CA ILE A 13 10.77 0.86 -0.69
C ILE A 13 9.56 0.00 -1.06
N GLY A 14 8.60 0.58 -1.76
CA GLY A 14 7.38 -0.14 -2.13
C GLY A 14 7.65 -1.29 -3.07
N ARG A 15 8.54 -1.09 -4.04
CA ARG A 15 8.92 -2.14 -4.99
C ARG A 15 9.61 -3.30 -4.28
N SER A 16 10.53 -3.01 -3.38
CA SER A 16 11.23 -4.04 -2.63
C SER A 16 10.29 -4.82 -1.72
N LEU A 17 9.35 -4.14 -1.07
CA LEU A 17 8.35 -4.80 -0.24
C LEU A 17 7.45 -5.71 -1.09
N LEU A 18 7.01 -5.23 -2.24
CA LEU A 18 6.15 -6.04 -3.12
C LEU A 18 6.89 -7.27 -3.63
N ASP A 19 8.13 -7.10 -4.11
CA ASP A 19 8.92 -8.22 -4.60
C ASP A 19 9.12 -9.28 -3.50
N THR A 20 9.39 -8.84 -2.27
CA THR A 20 9.54 -9.74 -1.12
C THR A 20 8.23 -10.45 -0.79
N ALA A 21 7.13 -9.72 -0.75
CA ALA A 21 5.82 -10.30 -0.46
C ALA A 21 5.43 -11.38 -1.49
N VAL A 22 5.70 -11.11 -2.77
CA VAL A 22 5.40 -12.07 -3.84
C VAL A 22 6.24 -13.33 -3.69
N VAL A 23 7.51 -13.21 -3.32
CA VAL A 23 8.36 -14.37 -3.06
C VAL A 23 7.82 -15.18 -1.88
N VAL A 24 7.44 -14.52 -0.79
CA VAL A 24 6.91 -15.20 0.40
C VAL A 24 5.59 -15.91 0.09
N MET A 25 4.71 -15.28 -0.67
CA MET A 25 3.39 -15.84 -0.96
C MET A 25 3.36 -16.77 -2.18
N GLY A 26 4.33 -16.65 -3.07
CA GLY A 26 4.38 -17.41 -4.32
C GLY A 26 3.47 -16.87 -5.42
N THR A 27 2.71 -15.80 -5.17
CA THR A 27 1.78 -15.23 -6.14
C THR A 27 1.46 -13.78 -5.78
N CYS A 28 0.95 -13.02 -6.76
CA CYS A 28 0.39 -11.68 -6.55
C CYS A 28 -1.05 -11.68 -7.11
N PRO A 29 -2.05 -11.99 -6.28
CA PRO A 29 -3.41 -12.19 -6.76
C PRO A 29 -4.18 -10.91 -7.08
N LEU A 30 -3.65 -9.73 -6.72
CA LEU A 30 -4.24 -8.44 -7.03
C LEU A 30 -3.42 -7.75 -8.12
N GLN A 31 -4.11 -7.03 -9.00
CA GLN A 31 -3.44 -6.14 -9.94
C GLN A 31 -2.76 -5.03 -9.14
N THR A 32 -1.44 -4.92 -9.23
CA THR A 32 -0.63 -4.07 -8.37
C THR A 32 0.38 -3.28 -9.17
N GLU A 33 0.50 -1.98 -8.84
CA GLU A 33 1.52 -1.11 -9.37
C GLU A 33 2.27 -0.43 -8.23
N THR A 34 3.52 -0.07 -8.47
CA THR A 34 4.33 0.69 -7.52
C THR A 34 4.78 1.99 -8.13
N LEU A 35 4.75 3.05 -7.34
CA LEU A 35 5.29 4.36 -7.71
C LEU A 35 6.29 4.78 -6.64
N GLY A 36 7.56 4.80 -7.01
CA GLY A 36 8.62 5.30 -6.14
C GLY A 36 8.83 6.79 -6.36
N ILE A 37 8.79 7.58 -5.31
CA ILE A 37 8.97 9.02 -5.38
C ILE A 37 10.43 9.35 -5.11
N PRO A 38 11.18 9.87 -6.10
CA PRO A 38 12.56 10.29 -5.88
C PRO A 38 12.65 11.48 -4.93
N MET A 39 13.78 11.63 -4.24
CA MET A 39 13.99 12.71 -3.29
C MET A 39 13.86 14.10 -3.93
N ALA A 40 14.35 14.26 -5.14
CA ALA A 40 14.34 15.54 -5.87
C ALA A 40 13.38 15.44 -7.06
N SER A 41 12.08 15.39 -6.79
CA SER A 41 11.09 15.30 -7.85
C SER A 41 10.06 16.41 -7.72
N ASP A 42 9.39 16.71 -8.84
CA ASP A 42 8.27 17.64 -8.87
C ASP A 42 7.02 16.91 -8.38
N PRO A 43 6.41 17.32 -7.25
CA PRO A 43 5.20 16.65 -6.74
C PRO A 43 4.05 16.62 -7.74
N ASP A 44 3.90 17.64 -8.58
CA ASP A 44 2.83 17.68 -9.58
C ASP A 44 3.01 16.62 -10.65
N GLN A 45 4.24 16.38 -11.09
CA GLN A 45 4.55 15.30 -12.04
C GLN A 45 4.28 13.93 -11.43
N GLN A 46 4.63 13.75 -10.16
CA GLN A 46 4.40 12.48 -9.47
C GLN A 46 2.91 12.24 -9.24
N LEU A 47 2.15 13.28 -8.92
CA LEU A 47 0.69 13.18 -8.82
C LEU A 47 0.08 12.73 -10.14
N GLU A 48 0.54 13.30 -11.25
CA GLU A 48 0.07 12.94 -12.58
C GLU A 48 0.36 11.47 -12.89
N ARG A 49 1.55 10.99 -12.57
CA ARG A 49 1.90 9.56 -12.72
C ARG A 49 1.01 8.67 -11.85
N ALA A 50 0.75 9.08 -10.62
CA ALA A 50 -0.13 8.34 -9.72
C ALA A 50 -1.55 8.27 -10.28
N GLN A 51 -2.06 9.35 -10.86
CA GLN A 51 -3.36 9.37 -11.49
C GLN A 51 -3.45 8.40 -12.67
N GLN A 52 -2.39 8.30 -13.47
CA GLN A 52 -2.33 7.36 -14.59
C GLN A 52 -2.40 5.91 -14.10
N TYR A 53 -1.64 5.56 -13.06
CA TYR A 53 -1.71 4.22 -12.46
C TYR A 53 -3.11 3.95 -11.90
N LEU A 54 -3.70 4.95 -11.25
CA LEU A 54 -5.03 4.83 -10.66
C LEU A 54 -6.06 4.46 -11.74
N GLN A 55 -6.01 5.13 -12.87
CA GLN A 55 -6.92 4.87 -13.99
C GLN A 55 -6.77 3.45 -14.52
N GLN A 56 -5.55 2.93 -14.57
CA GLN A 56 -5.29 1.56 -15.02
C GLN A 56 -5.82 0.54 -14.02
N LEU A 57 -5.71 0.83 -12.73
CA LEU A 57 -6.05 -0.10 -11.66
C LEU A 57 -7.54 -0.11 -11.32
N GLU A 58 -8.23 1.01 -11.52
CA GLU A 58 -9.65 1.12 -11.20
C GLU A 58 -10.48 0.42 -12.30
N GLN A 59 -11.13 -0.66 -11.94
CA GLN A 59 -11.95 -1.45 -12.86
C GLN A 59 -13.35 -1.70 -12.30
N GLY A 60 -13.84 -0.83 -11.42
CA GLY A 60 -15.16 -0.89 -10.84
C GLY A 60 -15.20 -1.22 -9.35
N ASP A 61 -14.15 -1.85 -8.82
CA ASP A 61 -14.10 -2.29 -7.42
C ASP A 61 -13.25 -1.39 -6.53
N GLY A 62 -12.70 -0.32 -7.08
CA GLY A 62 -11.89 0.63 -6.36
C GLY A 62 -10.41 0.28 -6.32
N VAL A 63 -9.64 1.16 -5.70
CA VAL A 63 -8.19 1.03 -5.54
C VAL A 63 -7.81 1.30 -4.09
N LEU A 64 -7.00 0.41 -3.53
CA LEU A 64 -6.36 0.62 -2.24
C LEU A 64 -4.94 1.17 -2.48
N ILE A 65 -4.65 2.33 -1.90
CA ILE A 65 -3.31 2.92 -1.96
C ILE A 65 -2.62 2.71 -0.60
N LEU A 66 -1.40 2.16 -0.65
CA LEU A 66 -0.57 1.99 0.53
C LEU A 66 0.66 2.89 0.41
N THR A 67 0.96 3.64 1.47
CA THR A 67 2.14 4.50 1.54
C THR A 67 2.97 4.19 2.76
N ASP A 68 4.25 4.56 2.72
CA ASP A 68 5.20 4.20 3.78
C ASP A 68 5.13 5.11 5.00
N LEU A 69 4.98 6.43 4.83
CA LEU A 69 5.11 7.37 5.94
C LEU A 69 4.06 8.48 5.86
N TYR A 70 3.23 8.58 6.89
CA TYR A 70 2.23 9.64 7.00
C TYR A 70 2.89 11.02 7.01
N GLY A 71 2.28 11.98 6.31
CA GLY A 71 2.75 13.36 6.30
C GLY A 71 3.92 13.64 5.35
N SER A 72 4.36 12.64 4.61
CA SER A 72 5.44 12.77 3.62
C SER A 72 4.89 13.06 2.23
N THR A 73 5.77 13.34 1.27
CA THR A 73 5.37 13.59 -0.12
C THR A 73 4.56 12.42 -0.73
N PRO A 74 4.99 11.16 -0.62
CA PRO A 74 4.17 10.04 -1.13
C PRO A 74 2.78 10.01 -0.50
N SER A 75 2.67 10.22 0.80
CA SER A 75 1.41 10.25 1.52
C SER A 75 0.52 11.42 1.07
N ASN A 76 1.10 12.59 0.85
CA ASN A 76 0.37 13.77 0.38
C ASN A 76 -0.17 13.57 -1.03
N ILE A 77 0.60 12.94 -1.90
CA ILE A 77 0.15 12.58 -3.26
C ILE A 77 -1.03 11.61 -3.17
N ALA A 78 -0.91 10.56 -2.37
CA ALA A 78 -1.97 9.58 -2.19
C ALA A 78 -3.25 10.22 -1.65
N SER A 79 -3.14 11.11 -0.66
CA SER A 79 -4.29 11.80 -0.06
C SER A 79 -5.11 12.58 -1.07
N LYS A 80 -4.46 13.18 -2.07
CA LYS A 80 -5.14 13.94 -3.11
C LYS A 80 -5.96 13.05 -4.04
N LEU A 81 -5.67 11.76 -4.08
CA LEU A 81 -6.38 10.80 -4.91
C LEU A 81 -7.56 10.14 -4.20
N ARG A 82 -7.71 10.36 -2.90
CA ARG A 82 -8.76 9.73 -2.09
C ARG A 82 -10.15 10.20 -2.53
N ASN A 83 -11.05 9.24 -2.72
CA ASN A 83 -12.46 9.50 -3.01
C ASN A 83 -13.30 8.26 -2.64
N ASP A 84 -14.54 8.17 -3.12
CA ASP A 84 -15.45 7.07 -2.79
C ASP A 84 -14.94 5.69 -3.22
N LYS A 85 -14.04 5.65 -4.18
CA LYS A 85 -13.49 4.40 -4.74
C LYS A 85 -12.00 4.25 -4.51
N VAL A 86 -11.41 5.13 -3.72
CA VAL A 86 -9.97 5.11 -3.44
C VAL A 86 -9.76 5.32 -1.94
N ALA A 87 -9.21 4.30 -1.30
CA ALA A 87 -8.82 4.37 0.11
C ALA A 87 -7.30 4.46 0.21
N VAL A 88 -6.81 5.15 1.24
CA VAL A 88 -5.37 5.32 1.49
C VAL A 88 -5.06 4.85 2.90
N ILE A 89 -4.07 3.96 3.01
CA ILE A 89 -3.54 3.50 4.30
C ILE A 89 -2.05 3.87 4.34
N THR A 90 -1.63 4.53 5.40
CA THR A 90 -0.22 4.88 5.63
C THR A 90 0.42 3.93 6.62
N GLY A 91 1.74 3.94 6.69
CA GLY A 91 2.46 3.06 7.60
C GLY A 91 2.71 1.67 7.04
N LEU A 92 2.83 1.56 5.71
CA LEU A 92 3.07 0.29 5.03
C LEU A 92 4.23 -0.47 5.66
N ASN A 93 4.00 -1.73 5.97
CA ASN A 93 5.03 -2.68 6.35
C ASN A 93 4.75 -4.02 5.65
N LEU A 94 5.68 -4.93 5.72
CA LEU A 94 5.54 -6.22 5.03
C LEU A 94 4.35 -7.04 5.53
N PRO A 95 4.08 -7.13 6.84
CA PRO A 95 2.88 -7.83 7.32
C PRO A 95 1.58 -7.26 6.78
N MET A 96 1.46 -5.94 6.64
CA MET A 96 0.30 -5.30 6.02
C MET A 96 0.11 -5.79 4.58
N LEU A 97 1.19 -5.75 3.80
CA LEU A 97 1.13 -6.12 2.40
C LEU A 97 0.78 -7.59 2.21
N ILE A 98 1.37 -8.46 3.00
CA ILE A 98 1.05 -9.89 2.96
C ILE A 98 -0.41 -10.13 3.34
N ARG A 99 -0.93 -9.44 4.36
CA ARG A 99 -2.33 -9.56 4.76
C ARG A 99 -3.26 -9.15 3.61
N VAL A 100 -2.98 -8.03 2.95
CA VAL A 100 -3.77 -7.54 1.82
C VAL A 100 -3.79 -8.58 0.68
N LEU A 101 -2.65 -9.10 0.33
CA LEU A 101 -2.54 -10.07 -0.77
C LEU A 101 -3.20 -11.41 -0.46
N ASN A 102 -3.46 -11.71 0.79
CA ASN A 102 -4.18 -12.93 1.19
C ASN A 102 -5.70 -12.84 1.01
N TYR A 103 -6.24 -11.67 0.74
CA TYR A 103 -7.69 -11.45 0.65
C TYR A 103 -8.08 -10.77 -0.67
N PRO A 104 -7.82 -11.43 -1.81
CA PRO A 104 -8.02 -10.78 -3.12
C PRO A 104 -9.48 -10.56 -3.52
N THR A 105 -10.44 -11.11 -2.77
CA THR A 105 -11.86 -11.04 -3.14
C THR A 105 -12.68 -10.10 -2.25
N LEU A 106 -12.05 -9.43 -1.29
CA LEU A 106 -12.77 -8.51 -0.40
C LEU A 106 -13.08 -7.19 -1.10
N THR A 107 -14.09 -6.49 -0.57
CA THR A 107 -14.42 -5.13 -1.01
C THR A 107 -13.29 -4.17 -0.58
N LEU A 108 -13.28 -2.97 -1.17
CA LEU A 108 -12.29 -1.95 -0.81
C LEU A 108 -12.28 -1.66 0.70
N HIS A 109 -13.45 -1.46 1.28
CA HIS A 109 -13.57 -1.16 2.70
C HIS A 109 -13.04 -2.30 3.58
N GLU A 110 -13.44 -3.52 3.26
CA GLU A 110 -12.96 -4.71 3.98
C GLU A 110 -11.45 -4.90 3.84
N LEU A 111 -10.92 -4.67 2.63
CA LEU A 111 -9.49 -4.80 2.37
C LEU A 111 -8.67 -3.76 3.12
N ALA A 112 -9.19 -2.52 3.20
CA ALA A 112 -8.55 -1.47 3.99
C ALA A 112 -8.48 -1.83 5.48
N GLU A 113 -9.54 -2.45 6.02
CA GLU A 113 -9.52 -2.96 7.39
C GLU A 113 -8.48 -4.06 7.59
N LYS A 114 -8.36 -4.98 6.63
CA LYS A 114 -7.34 -6.03 6.66
C LYS A 114 -5.93 -5.44 6.62
N ALA A 115 -5.73 -4.41 5.82
CA ALA A 115 -4.44 -3.72 5.73
C ALA A 115 -4.05 -3.14 7.09
N THR A 116 -4.94 -2.38 7.70
CA THR A 116 -4.70 -1.74 8.99
C THR A 116 -4.44 -2.79 10.07
N GLY A 117 -5.28 -3.83 10.14
CA GLY A 117 -5.12 -4.93 11.11
C GLY A 117 -3.81 -5.68 10.92
N GLY A 118 -3.49 -6.02 9.67
CA GLY A 118 -2.26 -6.74 9.36
C GLY A 118 -1.00 -5.96 9.72
N GLY A 119 -1.02 -4.66 9.43
CA GLY A 119 0.11 -3.79 9.78
C GLY A 119 0.33 -3.68 11.28
N ARG A 120 -0.74 -3.50 12.03
CA ARG A 120 -0.67 -3.40 13.51
C ARG A 120 -0.28 -4.71 14.16
N GLU A 121 -0.93 -5.80 13.77
CA GLU A 121 -0.72 -7.12 14.36
C GLU A 121 0.65 -7.70 14.00
N GLY A 122 1.26 -7.23 12.92
CA GLY A 122 2.59 -7.66 12.50
C GLY A 122 3.73 -7.11 13.35
N ILE A 123 3.45 -6.19 14.26
CA ILE A 123 4.44 -5.61 15.17
C ILE A 123 4.40 -6.43 16.46
N ILE A 124 5.38 -7.32 16.63
CA ILE A 124 5.41 -8.26 17.74
C ILE A 124 6.67 -8.03 18.56
N PRO A 125 6.53 -7.61 19.83
CA PRO A 125 7.69 -7.40 20.68
C PRO A 125 8.21 -8.73 21.23
N PHE A 126 9.51 -8.92 21.14
CA PHE A 126 10.22 -10.00 21.84
C PHE A 126 11.08 -9.32 22.90
N MET A 127 10.53 -9.17 24.08
CA MET A 127 11.16 -8.41 25.16
C MET A 127 11.93 -9.34 26.09
N PRO A 128 13.03 -8.87 26.72
CA PRO A 128 13.65 -9.64 27.78
C PRO A 128 12.68 -9.76 28.96
N ASP A 129 12.90 -10.79 29.77
CA ASP A 129 12.09 -10.96 30.98
C ASP A 129 12.22 -9.72 31.87
N ALA A 130 11.13 -9.36 32.56
CA ALA A 130 11.15 -8.21 33.45
C ALA A 130 12.17 -8.43 34.57
N PRO A 131 12.90 -7.38 34.98
CA PRO A 131 13.83 -7.49 36.12
C PRO A 131 13.04 -7.86 37.38
N THR A 132 13.61 -8.76 38.19
CA THR A 132 13.04 -9.16 39.46
C THR A 132 13.55 -8.33 40.63
#